data_489a60b8a3fcc577b1b1f53ee30b69ab
#
_entry.id   489a60b8a3fcc577b1b1f53ee30b69ab
#
_cell.length_a   1.000
_cell.length_b   1.000
_cell.length_c   1.000
_cell.angle_alpha   90.00
_cell.angle_beta   90.00
_cell.angle_gamma   90.00
#
_symmetry.space_group_name_H-M   'P 1'
#
loop_
_entity.id
_entity.type
_entity.pdbx_description
1 polymer ?
#
loop_
_entity_poly.entity_id
_entity_poly.type
_entity_poly.pdbx_seq_one_letter_code
_entity_poly.pdbx_strand_id
1 'polypeptide(L)'
;VLGFAASPPLAADNGLPPFHYVIRQTVFGLVALGVMVALSMATPAQARRLSVLGFAACLLAVALLPALGTDFGKGATRWYSLGFASVQPSEFLKPFFAVTAAWLLSAATEENGPPGMLLSMLLAALCAGLLAMQPDFGQATLLLATWGVAYFVAGAPALLLIALGAVVLGAGYLAYASSAHFASRIDAYLAADVEPLTQLGYAADAITAGGLFGVGVGEGSVKWSLPDAHTDFIVAVA
;
A
#
# COMPACT_ATOMS: atom_id res chain seq x y z
N VAL A 1 14.62 11.86 14.21
CA VAL A 1 14.28 13.28 14.37
C VAL A 1 12.81 13.50 14.00
N LEU A 2 12.39 13.17 12.76
CA LEU A 2 11.01 13.41 12.28
C LEU A 2 9.93 12.76 13.16
N GLY A 3 10.11 11.49 13.57
CA GLY A 3 9.17 10.81 14.45
C GLY A 3 9.02 11.48 15.81
N PHE A 4 10.09 12.06 16.37
CA PHE A 4 10.02 12.83 17.61
C PHE A 4 9.24 14.12 17.47
N ALA A 5 9.30 14.78 16.30
CA ALA A 5 8.55 16.01 16.03
C ALA A 5 7.06 15.74 15.75
N ALA A 6 6.76 14.60 15.10
CA ALA A 6 5.41 14.24 14.66
C ALA A 6 4.56 13.51 15.73
N SER A 7 5.20 12.84 16.72
CA SER A 7 4.48 12.02 17.70
C SER A 7 3.65 12.83 18.72
N PRO A 8 4.15 13.94 19.32
CA PRO A 8 3.43 14.64 20.36
C PRO A 8 2.05 15.18 19.98
N PRO A 9 1.84 15.81 18.81
CA PRO A 9 0.52 16.32 18.43
C PRO A 9 -0.53 15.24 18.42
N LEU A 10 -0.28 14.16 17.68
CA LEU A 10 -1.24 13.07 17.55
C LEU A 10 -1.44 12.30 18.87
N ALA A 11 -0.40 12.18 19.68
CA ALA A 11 -0.50 11.56 21.00
C ALA A 11 -1.42 12.37 21.93
N ALA A 12 -1.32 13.71 21.89
CA ALA A 12 -2.18 14.61 22.65
C ALA A 12 -3.65 14.47 22.24
N ASP A 13 -3.95 14.43 20.95
CA ASP A 13 -5.31 14.28 20.42
C ASP A 13 -5.97 12.97 20.86
N ASN A 14 -5.16 11.91 21.02
CA ASN A 14 -5.63 10.60 21.47
C ASN A 14 -5.47 10.35 22.97
N GLY A 15 -5.05 11.36 23.76
CA GLY A 15 -4.82 11.20 25.21
C GLY A 15 -3.71 10.24 25.58
N LEU A 16 -2.70 10.06 24.70
CA LEU A 16 -1.59 9.13 24.87
C LEU A 16 -0.30 9.85 25.29
N PRO A 17 0.70 9.13 25.87
CA PRO A 17 2.00 9.71 26.16
C PRO A 17 2.67 10.30 24.92
N PRO A 18 3.39 11.44 25.00
CA PRO A 18 3.93 12.17 23.85
C PRO A 18 4.78 11.34 22.88
N PHE A 19 5.49 10.32 23.38
CA PHE A 19 6.37 9.46 22.58
C PHE A 19 5.76 8.10 22.22
N HIS A 20 4.46 7.91 22.44
CA HIS A 20 3.78 6.64 22.17
C HIS A 20 4.04 6.11 20.76
N TYR A 21 3.87 6.97 19.74
CA TYR A 21 4.04 6.56 18.34
C TYR A 21 5.50 6.30 17.99
N VAL A 22 6.45 7.06 18.54
CA VAL A 22 7.89 6.82 18.32
C VAL A 22 8.32 5.47 18.90
N ILE A 23 7.90 5.17 20.11
CA ILE A 23 8.23 3.88 20.76
C ILE A 23 7.65 2.74 19.95
N ARG A 24 6.39 2.84 19.55
CA ARG A 24 5.70 1.84 18.73
C ARG A 24 6.39 1.64 17.38
N GLN A 25 6.74 2.72 16.68
CA GLN A 25 7.46 2.68 15.42
C GLN A 25 8.85 2.06 15.57
N THR A 26 9.56 2.37 16.64
CA THR A 26 10.88 1.78 16.93
C THR A 26 10.78 0.28 17.17
N VAL A 27 9.81 -0.18 17.98
CA VAL A 27 9.61 -1.61 18.24
C VAL A 27 9.28 -2.36 16.96
N PHE A 28 8.31 -1.88 16.16
CA PHE A 28 7.98 -2.52 14.89
C PHE A 28 9.15 -2.46 13.90
N GLY A 29 9.92 -1.36 13.88
CA GLY A 29 11.11 -1.23 13.06
C GLY A 29 12.20 -2.24 13.41
N LEU A 30 12.45 -2.48 14.69
CA LEU A 30 13.40 -3.50 15.14
C LEU A 30 12.94 -4.91 14.79
N VAL A 31 11.64 -5.21 14.93
CA VAL A 31 11.07 -6.49 14.49
C VAL A 31 11.22 -6.66 12.98
N ALA A 32 10.90 -5.61 12.20
CA ALA A 32 11.05 -5.64 10.74
C ALA A 32 12.50 -5.85 10.31
N LEU A 33 13.46 -5.19 10.99
CA LEU A 33 14.89 -5.40 10.77
C LEU A 33 15.31 -6.84 11.05
N GLY A 34 14.84 -7.42 12.15
CA GLY A 34 15.10 -8.83 12.49
C GLY A 34 14.56 -9.79 11.43
N VAL A 35 13.32 -9.56 10.97
CA VAL A 35 12.71 -10.34 9.88
C VAL A 35 13.50 -10.17 8.58
N MET A 36 13.91 -8.96 8.24
CA MET A 36 14.72 -8.69 7.05
C MET A 36 16.05 -9.45 7.06
N VAL A 37 16.76 -9.41 8.20
CA VAL A 37 18.02 -10.17 8.36
C VAL A 37 17.77 -11.68 8.25
N ALA A 38 16.73 -12.20 8.91
CA ALA A 38 16.39 -13.62 8.83
C ALA A 38 16.05 -14.07 7.38
N LEU A 39 15.28 -13.26 6.67
CA LEU A 39 14.94 -13.54 5.26
C LEU A 39 16.13 -13.40 4.31
N SER A 40 17.09 -12.52 4.60
CA SER A 40 18.32 -12.37 3.80
C SER A 40 19.21 -13.62 3.85
N MET A 41 19.06 -14.45 4.89
CA MET A 41 19.78 -15.72 5.04
C MET A 41 19.05 -16.89 4.37
N ALA A 42 17.85 -16.70 3.86
CA ALA A 42 17.07 -17.75 3.22
C ALA A 42 17.62 -18.09 1.84
N THR A 43 17.66 -19.38 1.51
CA THR A 43 17.95 -19.83 0.14
C THR A 43 16.82 -19.45 -0.82
N PRO A 44 17.08 -19.29 -2.13
CA PRO A 44 16.02 -18.99 -3.11
C PRO A 44 14.84 -19.97 -3.06
N ALA A 45 15.11 -21.26 -2.78
CA ALA A 45 14.07 -22.26 -2.65
C ALA A 45 13.20 -22.07 -1.39
N GLN A 46 13.82 -21.65 -0.28
CA GLN A 46 13.08 -21.33 0.96
C GLN A 46 12.27 -20.04 0.77
N ALA A 47 12.85 -19.00 0.19
CA ALA A 47 12.16 -17.76 -0.12
C ALA A 47 10.93 -18.01 -1.00
N ARG A 48 11.06 -18.80 -2.05
CA ARG A 48 9.97 -19.20 -2.93
C ARG A 48 8.86 -19.94 -2.17
N ARG A 49 9.20 -20.98 -1.38
CA ARG A 49 8.21 -21.75 -0.61
C ARG A 49 7.46 -20.85 0.38
N LEU A 50 8.19 -20.02 1.11
CA LEU A 50 7.60 -19.07 2.05
C LEU A 50 6.67 -18.10 1.32
N SER A 51 7.07 -17.60 0.16
CA SER A 51 6.25 -16.65 -0.61
C SER A 51 4.98 -17.29 -1.16
N VAL A 52 5.02 -18.51 -1.66
CA VAL A 52 3.82 -19.23 -2.12
C VAL A 52 2.84 -19.48 -0.97
N LEU A 53 3.34 -19.95 0.18
CA LEU A 53 2.50 -20.17 1.37
C LEU A 53 1.96 -18.86 1.94
N GLY A 54 2.82 -17.85 2.06
CA GLY A 54 2.42 -16.50 2.50
C GLY A 54 1.42 -15.85 1.56
N PHE A 55 1.61 -16.01 0.24
CA PHE A 55 0.67 -15.55 -0.76
C PHE A 55 -0.71 -16.21 -0.58
N ALA A 56 -0.77 -17.53 -0.46
CA ALA A 56 -2.03 -18.24 -0.27
C ALA A 56 -2.74 -17.81 1.02
N ALA A 57 -2.00 -17.66 2.12
CA ALA A 57 -2.54 -17.19 3.39
C ALA A 57 -3.07 -15.74 3.30
N CYS A 58 -2.30 -14.84 2.70
CA CYS A 58 -2.72 -13.44 2.52
C CYS A 58 -3.90 -13.32 1.56
N LEU A 59 -3.92 -14.10 0.47
CA LEU A 59 -5.04 -14.11 -0.47
C LEU A 59 -6.34 -14.56 0.22
N LEU A 60 -6.26 -15.61 1.02
CA LEU A 60 -7.38 -16.07 1.83
C LEU A 60 -7.81 -15.01 2.85
N ALA A 61 -6.85 -14.37 3.52
CA ALA A 61 -7.14 -13.29 4.46
C ALA A 61 -7.84 -12.11 3.76
N VAL A 62 -7.36 -11.69 2.58
CA VAL A 62 -8.00 -10.63 1.77
C VAL A 62 -9.42 -11.04 1.36
N ALA A 63 -9.63 -12.29 0.93
CA ALA A 63 -10.94 -12.79 0.53
C ALA A 63 -11.95 -12.85 1.71
N LEU A 64 -11.48 -13.07 2.93
CA LEU A 64 -12.30 -13.15 4.14
C LEU A 64 -12.56 -11.79 4.81
N LEU A 65 -11.92 -10.71 4.38
CA LEU A 65 -12.13 -9.36 4.96
C LEU A 65 -13.59 -8.90 5.01
N PRO A 66 -14.44 -9.14 3.98
CA PRO A 66 -15.85 -8.73 4.07
C PRO A 66 -16.62 -9.40 5.21
N ALA A 67 -16.22 -10.60 5.62
CA ALA A 67 -16.88 -11.38 6.66
C ALA A 67 -16.23 -11.22 8.05
N LEU A 68 -14.92 -11.08 8.12
CA LEU A 68 -14.15 -11.14 9.37
C LEU A 68 -13.35 -9.87 9.66
N GLY A 69 -13.31 -8.93 8.72
CA GLY A 69 -12.57 -7.68 8.89
C GLY A 69 -13.23 -6.72 9.87
N THR A 70 -12.45 -5.77 10.36
CA THR A 70 -12.91 -4.72 11.27
C THR A 70 -13.25 -3.47 10.47
N ASP A 71 -14.46 -2.96 10.61
CA ASP A 71 -14.86 -1.67 10.06
C ASP A 71 -14.44 -0.54 11.01
N PHE A 72 -13.56 0.34 10.53
CA PHE A 72 -13.12 1.54 11.24
C PHE A 72 -13.93 2.79 10.85
N GLY A 73 -15.08 2.65 10.21
CA GLY A 73 -15.93 3.77 9.79
C GLY A 73 -15.37 4.57 8.60
N LYS A 74 -14.37 4.03 7.88
CA LYS A 74 -13.72 4.69 6.73
C LYS A 74 -14.30 4.25 5.37
N GLY A 75 -15.50 3.66 5.36
CA GLY A 75 -16.23 3.27 4.14
C GLY A 75 -15.71 2.01 3.45
N ALA A 76 -14.77 1.28 4.04
CA ALA A 76 -14.29 0.00 3.53
C ALA A 76 -13.62 -0.84 4.62
N THR A 77 -13.91 -2.14 4.63
CA THR A 77 -13.32 -3.11 5.55
C THR A 77 -12.04 -3.67 4.94
N ARG A 78 -10.87 -3.17 5.37
CA ARG A 78 -9.55 -3.54 4.81
C ARG A 78 -8.58 -4.06 5.84
N TRP A 79 -8.95 -4.07 7.11
CA TRP A 79 -8.07 -4.32 8.24
C TRP A 79 -8.62 -5.40 9.15
N TYR A 80 -7.73 -6.15 9.77
CA TYR A 80 -8.02 -6.96 10.95
C TYR A 80 -7.48 -6.25 12.19
N SER A 81 -8.32 -6.09 13.22
CA SER A 81 -7.85 -5.62 14.53
C SER A 81 -7.44 -6.81 15.39
N LEU A 82 -6.18 -6.83 15.80
CA LEU A 82 -5.63 -7.84 16.70
C LEU A 82 -5.58 -7.36 18.17
N GLY A 83 -6.24 -6.24 18.46
CA GLY A 83 -6.22 -5.61 19.79
C GLY A 83 -4.97 -4.72 20.00
N PHE A 84 -3.77 -5.27 19.87
CA PHE A 84 -2.50 -4.54 20.01
C PHE A 84 -2.02 -3.90 18.71
N ALA A 85 -2.49 -4.36 17.56
CA ALA A 85 -2.16 -3.83 16.23
C ALA A 85 -3.30 -4.07 15.25
N SER A 86 -3.37 -3.25 14.21
CA SER A 86 -4.20 -3.49 13.04
C SER A 86 -3.32 -3.96 11.90
N VAL A 87 -3.77 -4.99 11.19
CA VAL A 87 -3.03 -5.62 10.09
C VAL A 87 -3.85 -5.51 8.82
N GLN A 88 -3.23 -4.99 7.76
CA GLN A 88 -3.82 -4.95 6.42
C GLN A 88 -3.21 -6.09 5.57
N PRO A 89 -3.97 -7.13 5.23
CA PRO A 89 -3.41 -8.29 4.53
C PRO A 89 -2.86 -7.96 3.14
N SER A 90 -3.40 -6.94 2.47
CA SER A 90 -2.93 -6.52 1.14
C SER A 90 -1.47 -6.03 1.15
N GLU A 91 -0.97 -5.48 2.27
CA GLU A 91 0.42 -5.06 2.40
C GLU A 91 1.38 -6.25 2.37
N PHE A 92 1.00 -7.36 2.98
CA PHE A 92 1.78 -8.60 2.95
C PHE A 92 1.55 -9.40 1.66
N LEU A 93 0.37 -9.27 1.05
CA LEU A 93 0.05 -9.92 -0.22
C LEU A 93 1.03 -9.49 -1.33
N LYS A 94 1.37 -8.20 -1.41
CA LYS A 94 2.22 -7.65 -2.48
C LYS A 94 3.60 -8.31 -2.59
N PRO A 95 4.44 -8.35 -1.55
CA PRO A 95 5.76 -8.98 -1.65
C PRO A 95 5.66 -10.49 -1.91
N PHE A 96 4.74 -11.20 -1.29
CA PHE A 96 4.53 -12.62 -1.55
C PHE A 96 4.02 -12.88 -2.97
N PHE A 97 3.12 -12.05 -3.47
CA PHE A 97 2.67 -12.11 -4.86
C PHE A 97 3.82 -11.84 -5.84
N ALA A 98 4.64 -10.82 -5.62
CA ALA A 98 5.73 -10.47 -6.52
C ALA A 98 6.72 -11.65 -6.69
N VAL A 99 7.12 -12.30 -5.60
CA VAL A 99 8.02 -13.46 -5.65
C VAL A 99 7.33 -14.68 -6.28
N THR A 100 6.06 -14.92 -5.96
CA THR A 100 5.27 -16.04 -6.53
C THR A 100 5.08 -15.85 -8.03
N ALA A 101 4.73 -14.65 -8.48
CA ALA A 101 4.58 -14.31 -9.89
C ALA A 101 5.92 -14.45 -10.64
N ALA A 102 7.00 -13.92 -10.10
CA ALA A 102 8.33 -14.06 -10.68
C ALA A 102 8.76 -15.52 -10.82
N TRP A 103 8.46 -16.37 -9.81
CA TRP A 103 8.72 -17.79 -9.92
C TRP A 103 7.89 -18.46 -11.02
N LEU A 104 6.59 -18.17 -11.12
CA LEU A 104 5.74 -18.74 -12.18
C LEU A 104 6.23 -18.31 -13.57
N LEU A 105 6.62 -17.05 -13.74
CA LEU A 105 7.15 -16.53 -14.99
C LEU A 105 8.48 -17.19 -15.36
N SER A 106 9.37 -17.41 -14.39
CA SER A 106 10.62 -18.15 -14.61
C SER A 106 10.36 -19.63 -14.97
N ALA A 107 9.45 -20.29 -14.26
CA ALA A 107 9.12 -21.68 -14.54
C ALA A 107 8.45 -21.88 -15.92
N ALA A 108 7.82 -20.86 -16.49
CA ALA A 108 7.26 -20.92 -17.84
C ALA A 108 8.32 -21.04 -18.94
N THR A 109 9.59 -20.75 -18.64
CA THR A 109 10.70 -20.88 -19.62
C THR A 109 11.34 -22.27 -19.58
N GLU A 110 10.98 -23.13 -18.64
CA GLU A 110 11.45 -24.51 -18.55
C GLU A 110 10.74 -25.41 -19.57
N GLU A 111 11.43 -26.38 -20.16
CA GLU A 111 10.94 -27.22 -21.27
C GLU A 111 9.66 -28.01 -20.94
N ASN A 112 9.47 -28.40 -19.67
CA ASN A 112 8.26 -29.05 -19.15
C ASN A 112 7.62 -28.22 -18.01
N GLY A 113 7.83 -26.89 -18.02
CA GLY A 113 7.33 -25.99 -17.00
C GLY A 113 5.80 -25.80 -17.06
N PRO A 114 5.21 -25.32 -15.98
CA PRO A 114 3.78 -24.98 -15.97
C PRO A 114 3.49 -23.80 -16.90
N PRO A 115 2.25 -23.57 -17.31
CA PRO A 115 1.85 -22.39 -18.10
C PRO A 115 1.91 -21.10 -17.24
N GLY A 116 3.12 -20.76 -16.76
CA GLY A 116 3.36 -19.75 -15.74
C GLY A 116 2.94 -18.34 -16.16
N MET A 117 3.04 -18.04 -17.46
CA MET A 117 2.51 -16.77 -18.02
C MET A 117 1.00 -16.64 -17.74
N LEU A 118 0.22 -17.65 -18.10
CA LEU A 118 -1.23 -17.67 -17.88
C LEU A 118 -1.57 -17.68 -16.38
N LEU A 119 -0.89 -18.52 -15.60
CA LEU A 119 -1.13 -18.62 -14.16
C LEU A 119 -0.84 -17.30 -13.43
N SER A 120 0.27 -16.64 -13.74
CA SER A 120 0.60 -15.34 -13.14
C SER A 120 -0.42 -14.25 -13.50
N MET A 121 -0.92 -14.27 -14.75
CA MET A 121 -1.96 -13.35 -15.19
C MET A 121 -3.29 -13.59 -14.45
N LEU A 122 -3.71 -14.84 -14.30
CA LEU A 122 -4.92 -15.19 -13.56
C LEU A 122 -4.82 -14.80 -12.09
N LEU A 123 -3.66 -15.01 -11.46
CA LEU A 123 -3.42 -14.60 -10.07
C LEU A 123 -3.41 -13.07 -9.93
N ALA A 124 -2.81 -12.35 -10.88
CA ALA A 124 -2.85 -10.88 -10.89
C ALA A 124 -4.27 -10.34 -11.01
N ALA A 125 -5.06 -10.91 -11.93
CA ALA A 125 -6.46 -10.56 -12.12
C ALA A 125 -7.32 -10.87 -10.88
N LEU A 126 -7.11 -12.03 -10.25
CA LEU A 126 -7.79 -12.41 -9.01
C LEU A 126 -7.47 -11.45 -7.87
N CYS A 127 -6.19 -11.14 -7.65
CA CYS A 127 -5.77 -10.20 -6.60
C CYS A 127 -6.34 -8.80 -6.86
N ALA A 128 -6.23 -8.29 -8.09
CA ALA A 128 -6.76 -6.98 -8.45
C ALA A 128 -8.28 -6.91 -8.27
N GLY A 129 -9.00 -7.97 -8.66
CA GLY A 129 -10.46 -8.09 -8.47
C GLY A 129 -10.86 -8.04 -7.00
N LEU A 130 -10.19 -8.83 -6.13
CA LEU A 130 -10.45 -8.83 -4.69
C LEU A 130 -10.15 -7.47 -4.05
N LEU A 131 -9.07 -6.79 -4.44
CA LEU A 131 -8.73 -5.47 -3.95
C LEU A 131 -9.71 -4.41 -4.43
N ALA A 132 -10.15 -4.49 -5.69
CA ALA A 132 -11.16 -3.58 -6.24
C ALA A 132 -12.52 -3.72 -5.52
N MET A 133 -12.92 -4.94 -5.13
CA MET A 133 -14.13 -5.18 -4.33
C MET A 133 -14.06 -4.55 -2.93
N GLN A 134 -12.86 -4.25 -2.42
CA GLN A 134 -12.63 -3.56 -1.14
C GLN A 134 -12.42 -2.05 -1.30
N PRO A 135 -12.88 -1.43 -2.37
CA PRO A 135 -12.51 -0.13 -2.97
C PRO A 135 -11.03 0.29 -2.73
N ASP A 136 -10.09 -0.67 -2.88
CA ASP A 136 -8.65 -0.45 -2.68
C ASP A 136 -7.90 -0.37 -4.02
N PHE A 137 -8.31 0.58 -4.84
CA PHE A 137 -7.79 0.76 -6.21
C PHE A 137 -6.31 1.10 -6.24
N GLY A 138 -5.79 1.82 -5.23
CA GLY A 138 -4.37 2.15 -5.13
C GLY A 138 -3.50 0.90 -5.02
N GLN A 139 -3.87 -0.03 -4.15
CA GLN A 139 -3.16 -1.30 -3.97
C GLN A 139 -3.30 -2.21 -5.20
N ALA A 140 -4.49 -2.25 -5.81
CA ALA A 140 -4.72 -3.00 -7.04
C ALA A 140 -3.82 -2.48 -8.19
N THR A 141 -3.75 -1.16 -8.37
CA THR A 141 -2.91 -0.53 -9.40
C THR A 141 -1.43 -0.82 -9.16
N LEU A 142 -0.94 -0.69 -7.93
CA LEU A 142 0.45 -0.97 -7.58
C LEU A 142 0.81 -2.45 -7.84
N LEU A 143 -0.07 -3.37 -7.47
CA LEU A 143 0.11 -4.80 -7.71
C LEU A 143 0.16 -5.11 -9.21
N LEU A 144 -0.77 -4.57 -10.01
CA LEU A 144 -0.81 -4.75 -11.45
C LEU A 144 0.40 -4.12 -12.15
N ALA A 145 0.86 -2.95 -11.71
CA ALA A 145 2.05 -2.30 -12.26
C ALA A 145 3.30 -3.15 -12.00
N THR A 146 3.48 -3.64 -10.76
CA THR A 146 4.60 -4.53 -10.40
C THR A 146 4.57 -5.82 -11.22
N TRP A 147 3.40 -6.45 -11.36
CA TRP A 147 3.22 -7.63 -12.18
C TRP A 147 3.48 -7.34 -13.66
N GLY A 148 2.98 -6.23 -14.19
CA GLY A 148 3.14 -5.83 -15.59
C GLY A 148 4.62 -5.67 -15.98
N VAL A 149 5.41 -5.05 -15.11
CA VAL A 149 6.87 -4.94 -15.31
C VAL A 149 7.53 -6.34 -15.32
N ALA A 150 7.21 -7.19 -14.34
CA ALA A 150 7.75 -8.56 -14.29
C ALA A 150 7.35 -9.38 -15.51
N TYR A 151 6.11 -9.25 -15.95
CA TYR A 151 5.55 -9.94 -17.11
C TYR A 151 6.22 -9.50 -18.41
N PHE A 152 6.49 -8.20 -18.56
CA PHE A 152 7.25 -7.65 -19.68
C PHE A 152 8.68 -8.18 -19.70
N VAL A 153 9.37 -8.14 -18.57
CA VAL A 153 10.74 -8.65 -18.44
C VAL A 153 10.82 -10.17 -18.74
N ALA A 154 9.77 -10.91 -18.41
CA ALA A 154 9.65 -12.33 -18.74
C ALA A 154 9.41 -12.62 -20.24
N GLY A 155 9.35 -11.59 -21.09
CA GLY A 155 9.24 -11.72 -22.54
C GLY A 155 7.80 -11.69 -23.08
N ALA A 156 6.84 -11.21 -22.29
CA ALA A 156 5.48 -11.03 -22.77
C ALA A 156 5.41 -10.03 -23.94
N PRO A 157 4.57 -10.26 -24.96
CA PRO A 157 4.41 -9.32 -26.08
C PRO A 157 3.95 -7.94 -25.60
N ALA A 158 4.63 -6.88 -26.01
CA ALA A 158 4.26 -5.51 -25.63
C ALA A 158 2.81 -5.17 -26.01
N LEU A 159 2.31 -5.71 -27.14
CA LEU A 159 0.93 -5.52 -27.56
C LEU A 159 -0.08 -6.06 -26.55
N LEU A 160 0.21 -7.21 -25.92
CA LEU A 160 -0.63 -7.78 -24.87
C LEU A 160 -0.67 -6.86 -23.64
N LEU A 161 0.47 -6.31 -23.24
CA LEU A 161 0.53 -5.37 -22.12
C LEU A 161 -0.23 -4.06 -22.41
N ILE A 162 -0.13 -3.55 -23.63
CA ILE A 162 -0.91 -2.38 -24.07
C ILE A 162 -2.40 -2.72 -24.02
N ALA A 163 -2.82 -3.89 -24.51
CA ALA A 163 -4.21 -4.33 -24.46
C ALA A 163 -4.73 -4.47 -23.02
N LEU A 164 -3.94 -5.08 -22.14
CA LEU A 164 -4.28 -5.19 -20.69
C LEU A 164 -4.35 -3.81 -20.04
N GLY A 165 -3.41 -2.92 -20.34
CA GLY A 165 -3.45 -1.52 -19.90
C GLY A 165 -4.71 -0.79 -20.35
N ALA A 166 -5.11 -0.97 -21.62
CA ALA A 166 -6.35 -0.40 -22.14
C ALA A 166 -7.60 -0.93 -21.42
N VAL A 167 -7.62 -2.23 -21.07
CA VAL A 167 -8.71 -2.82 -20.28
C VAL A 167 -8.77 -2.20 -18.87
N VAL A 168 -7.63 -2.03 -18.21
CA VAL A 168 -7.56 -1.40 -16.86
C VAL A 168 -8.02 0.06 -16.92
N LEU A 169 -7.56 0.82 -17.93
CA LEU A 169 -7.99 2.21 -18.12
C LEU A 169 -9.47 2.31 -18.47
N GLY A 170 -9.98 1.40 -19.30
CA GLY A 170 -11.41 1.31 -19.61
C GLY A 170 -12.26 0.99 -18.39
N ALA A 171 -11.83 0.05 -17.56
CA ALA A 171 -12.49 -0.28 -16.29
C ALA A 171 -12.45 0.91 -15.31
N GLY A 172 -11.31 1.63 -15.23
CA GLY A 172 -11.18 2.86 -14.45
C GLY A 172 -12.12 3.96 -14.91
N TYR A 173 -12.23 4.15 -16.22
CA TYR A 173 -13.18 5.11 -16.82
C TYR A 173 -14.65 4.74 -16.53
N LEU A 174 -15.00 3.46 -16.64
CA LEU A 174 -16.34 3.00 -16.29
C LEU A 174 -16.63 3.20 -14.79
N ALA A 175 -15.66 2.94 -13.92
CA ALA A 175 -15.79 3.22 -12.49
C ALA A 175 -15.97 4.72 -12.22
N TYR A 176 -15.23 5.58 -12.92
CA TYR A 176 -15.39 7.03 -12.85
C TYR A 176 -16.78 7.48 -13.31
N ALA A 177 -17.27 6.96 -14.44
CA ALA A 177 -18.57 7.32 -14.98
C ALA A 177 -19.76 6.79 -14.16
N SER A 178 -19.60 5.68 -13.44
CA SER A 178 -20.68 5.00 -12.72
C SER A 178 -20.72 5.27 -11.21
N SER A 179 -19.62 5.75 -10.61
CA SER A 179 -19.49 5.95 -9.16
C SER A 179 -19.12 7.39 -8.81
N ALA A 180 -20.07 8.16 -8.29
CA ALA A 180 -19.82 9.52 -7.82
C ALA A 180 -18.71 9.59 -6.74
N HIS A 181 -18.61 8.57 -5.89
CA HIS A 181 -17.55 8.49 -4.87
C HIS A 181 -16.16 8.29 -5.49
N PHE A 182 -16.05 7.48 -6.53
CA PHE A 182 -14.79 7.29 -7.25
C PHE A 182 -14.43 8.54 -8.06
N ALA A 183 -15.41 9.15 -8.75
CA ALA A 183 -15.22 10.38 -9.50
C ALA A 183 -14.73 11.53 -8.61
N SER A 184 -15.36 11.76 -7.45
CA SER A 184 -14.96 12.82 -6.53
C SER A 184 -13.51 12.68 -6.03
N ARG A 185 -13.01 11.45 -5.87
CA ARG A 185 -11.59 11.22 -5.50
C ARG A 185 -10.62 11.58 -6.62
N ILE A 186 -10.97 11.21 -7.87
CA ILE A 186 -10.16 11.56 -9.04
C ILE A 186 -10.16 13.06 -9.25
N ASP A 187 -11.34 13.69 -9.19
CA ASP A 187 -11.50 15.12 -9.38
C ASP A 187 -10.74 15.91 -8.30
N ALA A 188 -10.81 15.49 -7.05
CA ALA A 188 -10.04 16.10 -5.96
C ALA A 188 -8.52 15.94 -6.14
N TYR A 189 -8.06 14.81 -6.69
CA TYR A 189 -6.64 14.59 -6.98
C TYR A 189 -6.15 15.42 -8.17
N LEU A 190 -7.01 15.63 -9.18
CA LEU A 190 -6.68 16.42 -10.38
C LEU A 190 -6.95 17.91 -10.22
N ALA A 191 -7.64 18.33 -9.16
CA ALA A 191 -7.88 19.74 -8.87
C ALA A 191 -6.55 20.49 -8.70
N ALA A 192 -6.37 21.55 -9.46
CA ALA A 192 -5.18 22.37 -9.39
C ALA A 192 -5.09 23.17 -8.07
N ASP A 193 -6.25 23.46 -7.48
CA ASP A 193 -6.35 24.18 -6.22
C ASP A 193 -6.49 23.18 -5.07
N VAL A 194 -5.47 23.14 -4.22
CA VAL A 194 -5.52 22.36 -2.98
C VAL A 194 -6.42 23.10 -2.01
N GLU A 195 -7.58 22.54 -1.69
CA GLU A 195 -8.51 23.13 -0.74
C GLU A 195 -7.82 23.33 0.62
N PRO A 196 -7.79 24.55 1.19
CA PRO A 196 -7.00 24.88 2.38
C PRO A 196 -7.32 24.04 3.62
N LEU A 197 -8.57 23.54 3.72
CA LEU A 197 -9.04 22.75 4.87
C LEU A 197 -8.92 21.22 4.65
N THR A 198 -8.18 20.78 3.63
CA THR A 198 -7.91 19.37 3.39
C THR A 198 -6.55 18.96 3.97
N GLN A 199 -6.32 17.65 4.14
CA GLN A 199 -5.02 17.13 4.57
C GLN A 199 -3.88 17.59 3.66
N LEU A 200 -4.12 17.66 2.35
CA LEU A 200 -3.14 18.16 1.38
C LEU A 200 -2.92 19.67 1.54
N GLY A 201 -3.96 20.44 1.84
CA GLY A 201 -3.84 21.88 2.13
C GLY A 201 -2.96 22.12 3.34
N TYR A 202 -3.23 21.47 4.46
CA TYR A 202 -2.40 21.60 5.65
C TYR A 202 -0.97 21.11 5.42
N ALA A 203 -0.75 20.06 4.63
CA ALA A 203 0.60 19.61 4.29
C ALA A 203 1.35 20.64 3.41
N ALA A 204 0.68 21.22 2.41
CA ALA A 204 1.24 22.26 1.57
C ALA A 204 1.59 23.53 2.37
N ASP A 205 0.70 23.95 3.26
CA ASP A 205 0.93 25.08 4.17
C ASP A 205 2.10 24.83 5.11
N ALA A 206 2.21 23.60 5.66
CA ALA A 206 3.32 23.21 6.52
C ALA A 206 4.66 23.28 5.77
N ILE A 207 4.73 22.70 4.57
CA ILE A 207 5.95 22.72 3.74
C ILE A 207 6.30 24.15 3.34
N THR A 208 5.30 24.95 2.96
CA THR A 208 5.52 26.37 2.56
C THR A 208 6.00 27.19 3.73
N ALA A 209 5.41 27.03 4.91
CA ALA A 209 5.83 27.72 6.14
C ALA A 209 7.24 27.32 6.59
N GLY A 210 7.63 26.04 6.37
CA GLY A 210 8.96 25.55 6.71
C GLY A 210 10.07 26.04 5.78
N GLY A 211 9.74 26.28 4.50
CA GLY A 211 10.75 26.63 3.49
C GLY A 211 11.82 25.55 3.32
N LEU A 212 13.02 25.95 2.89
CA LEU A 212 14.14 25.03 2.63
C LEU A 212 14.81 24.47 3.90
N PHE A 213 14.74 25.19 5.02
CA PHE A 213 15.49 24.86 6.24
C PHE A 213 14.58 24.43 7.40
N GLY A 214 13.27 24.50 7.22
CA GLY A 214 12.30 24.26 8.28
C GLY A 214 12.26 25.41 9.30
N VAL A 215 11.27 25.35 10.20
CA VAL A 215 11.12 26.33 11.31
C VAL A 215 11.79 25.86 12.62
N GLY A 216 12.42 24.71 12.62
CA GLY A 216 13.02 24.08 13.80
C GLY A 216 12.29 22.83 14.27
N VAL A 217 13.05 21.90 14.86
CA VAL A 217 12.51 20.61 15.31
C VAL A 217 11.46 20.82 16.40
N GLY A 218 10.21 20.51 16.06
CA GLY A 218 9.10 20.65 17.00
C GLY A 218 8.41 22.02 17.03
N GLU A 219 8.91 23.04 16.34
CA GLU A 219 8.38 24.42 16.40
C GLU A 219 7.24 24.68 15.41
N GLY A 220 7.03 23.81 14.40
CA GLY A 220 5.95 23.97 13.42
C GLY A 220 4.55 23.95 14.08
N SER A 221 3.73 24.97 13.79
CA SER A 221 2.36 25.07 14.33
C SER A 221 1.35 24.27 13.51
N VAL A 222 1.52 24.14 12.20
CA VAL A 222 0.57 23.49 11.28
C VAL A 222 0.42 21.99 11.56
N LYS A 223 1.46 21.35 12.11
CA LYS A 223 1.45 19.92 12.47
C LYS A 223 0.35 19.52 13.46
N TRP A 224 -0.17 20.46 14.27
CA TRP A 224 -1.25 20.21 15.22
C TRP A 224 -2.61 20.08 14.55
N SER A 225 -2.76 20.62 13.33
CA SER A 225 -3.98 20.51 12.52
C SER A 225 -3.87 19.46 11.41
N LEU A 226 -2.71 18.80 11.27
CA LEU A 226 -2.43 17.85 10.20
C LEU A 226 -2.74 16.40 10.64
N PRO A 227 -3.84 15.78 10.15
CA PRO A 227 -4.11 14.38 10.41
C PRO A 227 -2.98 13.50 9.85
N ASP A 228 -2.73 12.36 10.51
CA ASP A 228 -1.71 11.39 10.09
C ASP A 228 -0.30 11.98 9.88
N ALA A 229 0.01 13.07 10.60
CA ALA A 229 1.30 13.78 10.56
C ALA A 229 2.52 12.87 10.87
N HIS A 230 2.31 11.76 11.56
CA HIS A 230 3.34 10.82 11.98
C HIS A 230 3.63 9.71 10.97
N THR A 231 2.83 9.60 9.91
CA THR A 231 2.93 8.58 8.84
C THR A 231 2.98 9.25 7.48
N ASP A 232 1.82 9.55 6.90
CA ASP A 232 1.68 9.96 5.51
C ASP A 232 2.27 11.35 5.24
N PHE A 233 2.24 12.23 6.24
CA PHE A 233 2.71 13.61 6.12
C PHE A 233 3.95 13.92 6.98
N ILE A 234 4.75 12.92 7.30
CA ILE A 234 5.92 13.07 8.19
C ILE A 234 6.95 14.08 7.65
N VAL A 235 7.05 14.25 6.33
CA VAL A 235 7.92 15.25 5.71
C VAL A 235 7.42 16.67 5.93
N ALA A 236 6.09 16.87 5.97
CA ALA A 236 5.50 18.19 6.24
C ALA A 236 5.67 18.66 7.70
N VAL A 237 6.11 17.75 8.59
CA VAL A 237 6.38 18.04 10.01
C VAL A 237 7.85 18.35 10.28
N ALA A 238 8.71 18.13 9.29
CA ALA A 238 10.17 18.22 9.40
C ALA A 238 10.70 19.65 9.62
#